data_ac4de30450cd6726e8175f2995774128
#
_entry.id   ac4de30450cd6726e8175f2995774128
#
_cell.length_a   1.000
_cell.length_b   1.000
_cell.length_c   1.000
_cell.angle_alpha   90.00
_cell.angle_beta   90.00
_cell.angle_gamma   90.00
#
_symmetry.space_group_name_H-M   'P 1'
#
loop_
_entity.id
_entity.type
_entity.pdbx_description
1 polymer ?
#
loop_
_entity_poly.entity_id
_entity_poly.type
_entity_poly.pdbx_seq_one_letter_code
_entity_poly.pdbx_strand_id
1 'polypeptide(L)'
;MDPTVRGRATPWAPAALVLTATLLAAGCSGQPGAGPEPTATESSAAPHGYVEGAREAAEEQSRLLLGDPDTGASRVLDLVTGEVQQTAPVPDATRLTTDGRFGFYHTARDARVVDGGSWTVDHGDHVHYYRAAIRDVGALPADHGAEIRSDAAVTAVTGRDDRTGLYDRTELEQGGIRPLRTLGGTHAGAVVPYAEHLVALTGDDDSAQVTVYDREGGRVATPDATCVRPRGDAVTRRGVVLGCADGALLVRAENGTFTADRIPYGRDVPEKERAAAFRHRAGSDTLTAPAGERAVWVLDVTDRTWTRVETGPVLAANTAGEGAPLLVLESDGALHGYDIATGRHASRTKTLLTGAGEGPTDASGPAVEVDRSRAYVNDRAGRRVYEIDYNDDLRVARSFDLDIEPGLMAETGR
;
A
#
# COMPACT_ATOMS: atom_id res chain seq x y z
N MET A 1 -46.72 -42.71 25.37
CA MET A 1 -48.03 -42.00 25.28
C MET A 1 -47.90 -40.99 24.17
N ASP A 2 -48.39 -41.39 22.99
CA ASP A 2 -48.69 -40.58 21.81
C ASP A 2 -50.12 -39.99 22.04
N PRO A 3 -50.52 -38.84 21.44
CA PRO A 3 -50.86 -38.83 20.01
C PRO A 3 -50.62 -37.49 19.27
N THR A 4 -50.14 -37.59 18.06
CA THR A 4 -50.69 -37.13 16.75
C THR A 4 -51.75 -36.03 16.73
N VAL A 5 -51.49 -34.94 15.95
CA VAL A 5 -52.52 -34.25 15.13
C VAL A 5 -51.95 -33.90 13.76
N ARG A 6 -52.62 -34.45 12.73
CA ARG A 6 -52.50 -34.13 11.29
C ARG A 6 -53.32 -32.90 10.93
N GLY A 7 -52.89 -32.13 9.94
CA GLY A 7 -53.70 -31.08 9.32
C GLY A 7 -53.07 -30.60 8.01
N ARG A 8 -53.41 -31.22 6.96
CA ARG A 8 -54.02 -30.89 5.66
C ARG A 8 -53.33 -29.84 4.78
N ALA A 9 -52.87 -30.38 3.68
CA ALA A 9 -52.53 -29.67 2.43
C ALA A 9 -53.80 -29.26 1.66
N THR A 10 -53.80 -28.12 0.99
CA THR A 10 -54.65 -27.82 -0.17
C THR A 10 -53.81 -27.19 -1.29
N PRO A 11 -54.01 -27.67 -2.53
CA PRO A 11 -53.32 -27.12 -3.69
C PRO A 11 -54.19 -26.05 -4.38
N TRP A 12 -53.59 -25.04 -4.97
CA TRP A 12 -54.26 -24.19 -5.98
C TRP A 12 -53.44 -24.14 -7.25
N ALA A 13 -54.15 -24.45 -8.34
CA ALA A 13 -53.70 -24.54 -9.71
C ALA A 13 -53.77 -23.19 -10.45
N PRO A 14 -53.21 -23.11 -11.68
CA PRO A 14 -52.94 -21.86 -12.36
C PRO A 14 -54.11 -21.37 -13.24
N ALA A 15 -54.21 -20.06 -13.41
CA ALA A 15 -55.09 -19.44 -14.39
C ALA A 15 -54.27 -18.87 -15.56
N ALA A 16 -54.47 -19.46 -16.73
CA ALA A 16 -54.06 -18.94 -18.03
C ALA A 16 -55.02 -17.84 -18.47
N LEU A 17 -54.51 -16.77 -19.06
CA LEU A 17 -55.32 -15.80 -19.81
C LEU A 17 -54.73 -15.55 -21.18
N VAL A 18 -55.62 -15.69 -22.16
CA VAL A 18 -55.41 -15.80 -23.60
C VAL A 18 -55.27 -14.43 -24.24
N LEU A 19 -54.42 -14.38 -25.27
CA LEU A 19 -54.25 -13.32 -26.28
C LEU A 19 -55.55 -12.99 -27.03
N THR A 20 -55.71 -11.73 -27.38
CA THR A 20 -56.41 -11.34 -28.60
C THR A 20 -55.63 -10.25 -29.35
N ALA A 21 -55.21 -10.60 -30.55
CA ALA A 21 -54.67 -9.74 -31.57
C ALA A 21 -55.79 -9.05 -32.35
N THR A 22 -55.64 -7.76 -32.62
CA THR A 22 -56.40 -7.10 -33.72
C THR A 22 -55.44 -6.28 -34.59
N LEU A 23 -55.30 -6.77 -35.80
CA LEU A 23 -54.75 -6.02 -36.92
C LEU A 23 -55.80 -5.05 -37.49
N LEU A 24 -55.39 -3.83 -37.75
CA LEU A 24 -56.03 -2.99 -38.79
C LEU A 24 -54.97 -2.19 -39.55
N ALA A 25 -54.98 -2.34 -40.84
CA ALA A 25 -54.06 -1.78 -41.81
C ALA A 25 -54.55 -0.44 -42.41
N ALA A 26 -53.58 0.25 -42.96
CA ALA A 26 -53.63 1.16 -44.12
C ALA A 26 -53.92 2.65 -43.91
N GLY A 27 -52.98 3.44 -44.42
CA GLY A 27 -53.16 4.88 -44.72
C GLY A 27 -51.83 5.52 -45.11
N CYS A 28 -51.48 5.50 -46.42
CA CYS A 28 -50.39 6.26 -47.03
C CYS A 28 -50.65 7.76 -46.97
N SER A 29 -49.64 8.59 -46.67
CA SER A 29 -49.11 9.63 -47.61
C SER A 29 -48.29 10.70 -46.85
N GLY A 30 -47.18 11.10 -47.45
CA GLY A 30 -46.58 12.40 -47.20
C GLY A 30 -45.22 12.41 -46.48
N GLN A 31 -44.12 12.25 -47.20
CA GLN A 31 -42.81 12.79 -46.83
C GLN A 31 -42.84 14.31 -47.16
N PRO A 32 -42.23 15.21 -46.35
CA PRO A 32 -40.80 15.42 -46.42
C PRO A 32 -40.15 15.93 -45.10
N GLY A 33 -38.86 15.80 -45.02
CA GLY A 33 -38.03 16.54 -44.07
C GLY A 33 -37.19 15.64 -43.14
N ALA A 34 -36.07 15.21 -43.65
CA ALA A 34 -34.98 14.70 -42.78
C ALA A 34 -34.49 15.84 -41.89
N GLY A 35 -34.91 15.82 -40.62
CA GLY A 35 -34.22 16.54 -39.56
C GLY A 35 -32.94 15.77 -39.18
N PRO A 36 -31.86 16.43 -38.85
CA PRO A 36 -30.67 15.75 -38.40
C PRO A 36 -30.98 14.97 -37.14
N GLU A 37 -30.72 13.67 -37.14
CA GLU A 37 -30.62 12.85 -35.94
C GLU A 37 -29.65 13.57 -34.97
N PRO A 38 -30.00 13.73 -33.68
CA PRO A 38 -29.02 14.14 -32.73
C PRO A 38 -28.02 12.97 -32.62
N THR A 39 -26.86 13.17 -33.22
CA THR A 39 -25.66 12.41 -32.89
C THR A 39 -25.45 12.61 -31.39
N ALA A 40 -25.86 11.64 -30.60
CA ALA A 40 -25.42 11.55 -29.23
C ALA A 40 -23.89 11.42 -29.29
N THR A 41 -23.21 12.54 -29.17
CA THR A 41 -21.82 12.56 -28.77
C THR A 41 -21.82 12.00 -27.35
N GLU A 42 -21.65 10.69 -27.20
CA GLU A 42 -21.19 10.13 -25.96
C GLU A 42 -19.84 10.76 -25.70
N SER A 43 -19.84 11.86 -24.95
CA SER A 43 -18.68 12.32 -24.24
C SER A 43 -18.41 11.20 -23.22
N SER A 44 -17.63 10.21 -23.62
CA SER A 44 -17.03 9.28 -22.67
C SER A 44 -16.07 10.13 -21.84
N ALA A 45 -16.55 10.63 -20.70
CA ALA A 45 -15.67 11.18 -19.68
C ALA A 45 -14.60 10.11 -19.43
N ALA A 46 -13.31 10.51 -19.50
CA ALA A 46 -12.23 9.59 -19.20
C ALA A 46 -12.50 8.93 -17.85
N PRO A 47 -12.38 7.59 -17.73
CA PRO A 47 -12.61 6.92 -16.46
C PRO A 47 -11.78 7.56 -15.35
N HIS A 48 -12.34 7.65 -14.15
CA HIS A 48 -11.67 8.28 -13.02
C HIS A 48 -10.34 7.56 -12.71
N GLY A 49 -9.25 8.34 -12.55
CA GLY A 49 -7.90 7.81 -12.36
C GLY A 49 -7.19 7.36 -13.65
N TYR A 50 -7.83 7.53 -14.80
CA TYR A 50 -7.20 7.26 -16.09
C TYR A 50 -6.07 8.26 -16.37
N VAL A 51 -4.94 7.75 -16.84
CA VAL A 51 -3.81 8.53 -17.36
C VAL A 51 -3.63 8.17 -18.83
N GLU A 52 -3.25 9.14 -19.65
CA GLU A 52 -3.07 8.93 -21.09
C GLU A 52 -2.11 7.76 -21.38
N GLY A 53 -2.56 6.84 -22.25
CA GLY A 53 -1.84 5.62 -22.58
C GLY A 53 -2.06 4.44 -21.64
N ALA A 54 -2.85 4.61 -20.57
CA ALA A 54 -3.24 3.51 -19.70
C ALA A 54 -4.32 2.63 -20.34
N ARG A 55 -4.37 1.38 -19.90
CA ARG A 55 -5.45 0.44 -20.19
C ARG A 55 -6.04 -0.04 -18.88
N GLU A 56 -7.35 -0.05 -18.81
CA GLU A 56 -8.06 -0.65 -17.69
C GLU A 56 -8.00 -2.18 -17.81
N ALA A 57 -7.80 -2.86 -16.70
CA ALA A 57 -7.77 -4.31 -16.56
C ALA A 57 -8.89 -4.79 -15.64
N ALA A 58 -9.32 -6.06 -15.83
CA ALA A 58 -10.38 -6.66 -15.02
C ALA A 58 -9.89 -7.12 -13.64
N GLU A 59 -8.59 -7.19 -13.43
CA GLU A 59 -7.95 -7.69 -12.20
C GLU A 59 -6.70 -6.90 -11.86
N GLU A 60 -6.24 -7.05 -10.63
CA GLU A 60 -5.04 -6.39 -10.10
C GLU A 60 -3.81 -6.67 -10.97
N GLN A 61 -3.02 -5.63 -11.21
CA GLN A 61 -1.85 -5.64 -12.09
C GLN A 61 -0.56 -5.42 -11.31
N SER A 62 -0.37 -6.20 -10.24
CA SER A 62 0.78 -6.06 -9.35
C SER A 62 2.12 -6.28 -10.05
N ARG A 63 3.11 -5.45 -9.71
CA ARG A 63 4.49 -5.50 -10.17
C ARG A 63 5.44 -5.34 -9.00
N LEU A 64 6.61 -5.94 -9.10
CA LEU A 64 7.72 -5.68 -8.17
C LEU A 64 8.77 -4.81 -8.84
N LEU A 65 9.08 -3.70 -8.21
CA LEU A 65 10.27 -2.92 -8.49
C LEU A 65 11.43 -3.55 -7.73
N LEU A 66 12.54 -3.78 -8.43
CA LEU A 66 13.71 -4.49 -7.91
C LEU A 66 14.95 -3.66 -8.16
N GLY A 67 15.89 -3.66 -7.20
CA GLY A 67 17.17 -2.99 -7.33
C GLY A 67 18.31 -3.85 -6.80
N ASP A 68 19.43 -3.77 -7.49
CA ASP A 68 20.71 -4.32 -7.07
C ASP A 68 21.54 -3.17 -6.49
N PRO A 69 21.76 -3.13 -5.17
CA PRO A 69 22.46 -2.01 -4.53
C PRO A 69 23.96 -1.94 -4.89
N ASP A 70 24.56 -3.03 -5.33
CA ASP A 70 26.00 -3.06 -5.65
C ASP A 70 26.27 -2.56 -7.06
N THR A 71 25.40 -2.89 -8.02
CA THR A 71 25.59 -2.53 -9.44
C THR A 71 24.71 -1.36 -9.88
N GLY A 72 23.68 -1.02 -9.09
CA GLY A 72 22.65 -0.06 -9.46
C GLY A 72 21.67 -0.58 -10.50
N ALA A 73 21.78 -1.83 -10.93
CA ALA A 73 20.84 -2.40 -11.90
C ALA A 73 19.43 -2.44 -11.33
N SER A 74 18.42 -2.06 -12.12
CA SER A 74 17.03 -2.10 -11.70
C SER A 74 16.15 -2.83 -12.70
N ARG A 75 15.10 -3.48 -12.18
CA ARG A 75 14.16 -4.31 -12.92
C ARG A 75 12.74 -4.07 -12.42
N VAL A 76 11.79 -4.32 -13.31
CA VAL A 76 10.38 -4.46 -12.93
C VAL A 76 9.94 -5.86 -13.32
N LEU A 77 9.51 -6.63 -12.33
CA LEU A 77 8.90 -7.95 -12.50
C LEU A 77 7.39 -7.79 -12.55
N ASP A 78 6.78 -8.18 -13.64
CA ASP A 78 5.32 -8.25 -13.79
C ASP A 78 4.82 -9.56 -13.19
N LEU A 79 4.01 -9.47 -12.13
CA LEU A 79 3.54 -10.65 -11.39
C LEU A 79 2.45 -11.42 -12.11
N VAL A 80 1.76 -10.80 -13.07
CA VAL A 80 0.75 -11.48 -13.90
C VAL A 80 1.43 -12.35 -14.95
N THR A 81 2.36 -11.77 -15.72
CA THR A 81 3.02 -12.45 -16.85
C THR A 81 4.31 -13.17 -16.48
N GLY A 82 4.97 -12.78 -15.39
CA GLY A 82 6.31 -13.24 -15.03
C GLY A 82 7.43 -12.59 -15.85
N GLU A 83 7.12 -11.60 -16.69
CA GLU A 83 8.11 -10.89 -17.49
C GLU A 83 8.94 -9.95 -16.62
N VAL A 84 10.24 -9.89 -16.92
CA VAL A 84 11.19 -8.97 -16.26
C VAL A 84 11.61 -7.92 -17.27
N GLN A 85 11.29 -6.65 -16.96
CA GLN A 85 11.71 -5.50 -17.78
C GLN A 85 12.88 -4.78 -17.14
N GLN A 86 13.91 -4.49 -17.92
CA GLN A 86 15.01 -3.63 -17.51
C GLN A 86 14.55 -2.16 -17.48
N THR A 87 14.97 -1.44 -16.44
CA THR A 87 14.80 0.01 -16.34
C THR A 87 16.17 0.71 -16.29
N ALA A 88 16.16 2.04 -16.28
CA ALA A 88 17.41 2.80 -16.14
C ALA A 88 18.10 2.44 -14.82
N PRO A 89 19.42 2.23 -14.81
CA PRO A 89 20.12 1.90 -13.58
C PRO A 89 20.09 3.08 -12.59
N VAL A 90 20.06 2.75 -11.30
CA VAL A 90 20.14 3.71 -10.20
C VAL A 90 21.35 3.37 -9.32
N PRO A 91 22.54 3.84 -9.70
CA PRO A 91 23.73 3.64 -8.88
C PRO A 91 23.57 4.23 -7.48
N ASP A 92 24.21 3.62 -6.50
CA ASP A 92 24.21 4.04 -5.09
C ASP A 92 22.83 4.08 -4.41
N ALA A 93 21.84 3.37 -4.97
CA ALA A 93 20.55 3.21 -4.32
C ALA A 93 20.69 2.35 -3.06
N THR A 94 20.30 2.89 -1.91
CA THR A 94 20.40 2.23 -0.61
C THR A 94 19.05 1.77 -0.06
N ARG A 95 17.96 2.32 -0.56
CA ARG A 95 16.59 2.02 -0.11
C ARG A 95 15.61 2.20 -1.27
N LEU A 96 14.57 1.38 -1.28
CA LEU A 96 13.44 1.51 -2.21
C LEU A 96 12.15 1.61 -1.40
N THR A 97 11.36 2.65 -1.66
CA THR A 97 10.04 2.85 -1.09
C THR A 97 9.00 3.01 -2.21
N THR A 98 7.72 2.88 -1.88
CA THR A 98 6.65 3.01 -2.85
C THR A 98 5.44 3.72 -2.24
N ASP A 99 4.66 4.38 -3.09
CA ASP A 99 3.32 4.89 -2.77
C ASP A 99 2.20 4.04 -3.41
N GLY A 100 2.56 2.85 -3.91
CA GLY A 100 1.66 1.91 -4.59
C GLY A 100 1.69 2.00 -6.11
N ARG A 101 2.14 3.12 -6.72
CA ARG A 101 2.35 3.28 -8.15
C ARG A 101 3.81 3.57 -8.49
N PHE A 102 4.41 4.53 -7.80
CA PHE A 102 5.80 4.91 -8.02
C PHE A 102 6.72 4.19 -7.04
N GLY A 103 7.89 3.80 -7.55
CA GLY A 103 9.03 3.44 -6.73
C GLY A 103 9.99 4.61 -6.60
N PHE A 104 10.46 4.82 -5.38
CA PHE A 104 11.44 5.84 -5.04
C PHE A 104 12.73 5.14 -4.62
N TYR A 105 13.73 5.13 -5.50
CA TYR A 105 15.06 4.61 -5.21
C TYR A 105 15.88 5.72 -4.56
N HIS A 106 16.11 5.62 -3.27
CA HIS A 106 16.82 6.61 -2.48
C HIS A 106 18.33 6.45 -2.63
N THR A 107 19.00 7.54 -2.99
CA THR A 107 20.44 7.68 -3.00
C THR A 107 20.89 8.62 -1.87
N ALA A 108 22.17 8.97 -1.82
CA ALA A 108 22.66 9.96 -0.85
C ALA A 108 22.20 11.40 -1.16
N ARG A 109 21.71 11.69 -2.37
CA ARG A 109 21.44 13.05 -2.86
C ARG A 109 20.04 13.28 -3.38
N ASP A 110 19.39 12.22 -3.83
CA ASP A 110 18.09 12.29 -4.49
C ASP A 110 17.31 10.99 -4.30
N ALA A 111 16.07 10.98 -4.75
CA ALA A 111 15.29 9.79 -4.94
C ALA A 111 14.88 9.69 -6.42
N ARG A 112 15.40 8.68 -7.12
CA ARG A 112 14.98 8.37 -8.51
C ARG A 112 13.59 7.80 -8.49
N VAL A 113 12.73 8.35 -9.35
CA VAL A 113 11.31 8.00 -9.42
C VAL A 113 11.07 7.14 -10.65
N VAL A 114 10.56 5.93 -10.41
CA VAL A 114 10.14 5.01 -11.47
C VAL A 114 8.65 4.79 -11.36
N ASP A 115 7.89 5.14 -12.40
CA ASP A 115 6.48 4.75 -12.54
C ASP A 115 6.43 3.27 -12.86
N GLY A 116 5.93 2.45 -11.93
CA GLY A 116 5.75 1.00 -12.12
C GLY A 116 4.78 0.66 -13.24
N GLY A 117 4.05 1.65 -13.76
CA GLY A 117 3.09 1.49 -14.85
C GLY A 117 1.89 0.62 -14.47
N SER A 118 1.59 0.50 -13.19
CA SER A 118 0.37 -0.15 -12.70
C SER A 118 -0.12 0.56 -11.44
N TRP A 119 -1.43 0.71 -11.31
CA TRP A 119 -2.06 1.31 -10.13
C TRP A 119 -3.52 0.89 -10.00
N THR A 120 -4.01 1.05 -8.80
CA THR A 120 -5.38 0.76 -8.40
C THR A 120 -6.07 2.05 -7.96
N VAL A 121 -7.33 2.25 -8.39
CA VAL A 121 -8.18 3.34 -7.90
C VAL A 121 -9.36 2.72 -7.17
N ASP A 122 -9.40 2.88 -5.86
CA ASP A 122 -10.43 2.33 -4.97
C ASP A 122 -11.45 3.42 -4.64
N HIS A 123 -12.71 3.24 -5.06
CA HIS A 123 -13.83 4.12 -4.77
C HIS A 123 -14.66 3.66 -3.56
N GLY A 124 -14.22 2.58 -2.89
CA GLY A 124 -14.88 2.01 -1.73
C GLY A 124 -15.96 0.99 -2.08
N ASP A 125 -16.77 1.25 -3.09
CA ASP A 125 -17.83 0.34 -3.60
C ASP A 125 -17.36 -0.45 -4.83
N HIS A 126 -16.36 0.03 -5.57
CA HIS A 126 -15.73 -0.65 -6.71
C HIS A 126 -14.28 -0.19 -6.88
N VAL A 127 -13.54 -0.95 -7.69
CA VAL A 127 -12.09 -0.74 -7.90
C VAL A 127 -11.78 -0.79 -9.38
N HIS A 128 -10.93 0.14 -9.84
CA HIS A 128 -10.37 0.14 -11.18
C HIS A 128 -8.89 -0.24 -11.13
N TYR A 129 -8.47 -1.11 -12.03
CA TYR A 129 -7.08 -1.51 -12.18
C TYR A 129 -6.55 -0.98 -13.50
N TYR A 130 -5.41 -0.31 -13.46
CA TYR A 130 -4.80 0.27 -14.64
C TYR A 130 -3.41 -0.28 -14.89
N ARG A 131 -3.08 -0.40 -16.17
CA ARG A 131 -1.78 -0.79 -16.66
C ARG A 131 -1.30 0.17 -17.75
N ALA A 132 -0.06 0.64 -17.64
CA ALA A 132 0.62 1.51 -18.59
C ALA A 132 2.07 1.07 -18.80
N ALA A 133 2.80 1.80 -19.63
CA ALA A 133 4.23 1.62 -19.78
C ALA A 133 4.98 2.00 -18.49
N ILE A 134 6.02 1.23 -18.17
CA ILE A 134 6.98 1.57 -17.12
C ILE A 134 7.80 2.77 -17.60
N ARG A 135 8.03 3.76 -16.73
CA ARG A 135 8.74 4.99 -17.09
C ARG A 135 9.72 5.43 -16.00
N ASP A 136 10.88 5.92 -16.41
CA ASP A 136 11.73 6.74 -15.56
C ASP A 136 11.17 8.17 -15.57
N VAL A 137 10.76 8.67 -14.41
CA VAL A 137 10.15 10.01 -14.24
C VAL A 137 11.23 11.08 -13.98
N GLY A 138 12.35 10.67 -13.39
CA GLY A 138 13.42 11.59 -13.02
C GLY A 138 13.86 11.45 -11.56
N ALA A 139 14.32 12.53 -10.93
CA ALA A 139 14.80 12.53 -9.56
C ALA A 139 14.14 13.64 -8.72
N LEU A 140 13.57 13.27 -7.58
CA LEU A 140 13.14 14.21 -6.55
C LEU A 140 14.36 14.61 -5.70
N PRO A 141 14.56 15.89 -5.41
CA PRO A 141 15.55 16.30 -4.42
C PRO A 141 15.23 15.67 -3.06
N ALA A 142 16.11 14.85 -2.56
CA ALA A 142 15.97 14.14 -1.30
C ALA A 142 17.36 13.90 -0.70
N ASP A 143 17.54 14.23 0.55
CA ASP A 143 18.79 13.90 1.26
C ASP A 143 18.79 12.44 1.74
N HIS A 144 19.93 12.01 2.25
CA HIS A 144 20.01 10.69 2.87
C HIS A 144 19.10 10.61 4.10
N GLY A 145 18.09 9.75 4.01
CA GLY A 145 17.09 9.54 5.05
C GLY A 145 15.81 10.36 4.90
N ALA A 146 15.66 11.09 3.78
CA ALA A 146 14.39 11.74 3.45
C ALA A 146 13.24 10.73 3.39
N GLU A 147 12.08 11.12 3.92
CA GLU A 147 10.85 10.35 3.84
C GLU A 147 9.95 10.88 2.74
N ILE A 148 9.41 9.98 1.94
CA ILE A 148 8.51 10.32 0.83
C ILE A 148 7.15 9.72 1.09
N ARG A 149 6.11 10.57 1.09
CA ARG A 149 4.71 10.17 1.26
C ARG A 149 3.85 10.86 0.21
N SER A 150 2.87 10.14 -0.33
CA SER A 150 1.99 10.67 -1.37
C SER A 150 0.53 10.41 -1.05
N ASP A 151 -0.33 11.30 -1.54
CA ASP A 151 -1.74 11.03 -1.81
C ASP A 151 -2.01 11.19 -3.33
N ALA A 152 -3.26 11.24 -3.74
CA ALA A 152 -3.64 11.39 -5.15
C ALA A 152 -3.26 12.75 -5.77
N ALA A 153 -2.87 13.76 -4.98
CA ALA A 153 -2.61 15.10 -5.47
C ALA A 153 -1.19 15.61 -5.18
N VAL A 154 -0.58 15.15 -4.09
CA VAL A 154 0.69 15.68 -3.60
C VAL A 154 1.65 14.56 -3.22
N THR A 155 2.91 14.73 -3.61
CA THR A 155 4.04 13.96 -3.05
C THR A 155 4.85 14.88 -2.15
N ALA A 156 4.96 14.53 -0.88
CA ALA A 156 5.75 15.22 0.13
C ALA A 156 7.10 14.54 0.32
N VAL A 157 8.19 15.29 0.21
CA VAL A 157 9.56 14.85 0.47
C VAL A 157 10.06 15.59 1.71
N THR A 158 10.10 14.92 2.84
CA THR A 158 10.56 15.49 4.11
C THR A 158 12.05 15.15 4.31
N GLY A 159 12.90 16.16 4.23
CA GLY A 159 14.34 16.06 4.48
C GLY A 159 14.68 16.22 5.97
N ARG A 160 15.96 16.09 6.30
CA ARG A 160 16.49 16.31 7.65
C ARG A 160 16.76 17.77 7.97
N ASP A 161 16.66 18.66 6.96
CA ASP A 161 16.96 20.08 7.04
C ASP A 161 15.73 20.92 7.46
N ASP A 162 14.77 20.32 8.16
CA ASP A 162 13.52 20.96 8.61
C ASP A 162 12.67 21.52 7.46
N ARG A 163 12.77 20.90 6.29
CA ARG A 163 12.01 21.30 5.11
C ARG A 163 11.29 20.13 4.48
N THR A 164 10.08 20.38 4.04
CA THR A 164 9.32 19.43 3.25
C THR A 164 9.00 20.02 1.89
N GLY A 165 9.58 19.45 0.84
CA GLY A 165 9.23 19.78 -0.54
C GLY A 165 7.91 19.11 -0.92
N LEU A 166 6.98 19.88 -1.47
CA LEU A 166 5.72 19.39 -2.01
C LEU A 166 5.77 19.40 -3.52
N TYR A 167 5.41 18.28 -4.14
CA TYR A 167 5.45 18.07 -5.58
C TYR A 167 4.06 17.67 -6.08
N ASP A 168 3.75 18.09 -7.31
CA ASP A 168 2.50 17.77 -7.97
C ASP A 168 2.47 16.28 -8.37
N ARG A 169 1.51 15.55 -7.83
CA ARG A 169 1.35 14.13 -8.11
C ARG A 169 0.89 13.86 -9.55
N THR A 170 0.04 14.73 -10.08
CA THR A 170 -0.43 14.64 -11.47
C THR A 170 0.70 14.79 -12.47
N GLU A 171 1.65 15.69 -12.21
CA GLU A 171 2.84 15.82 -13.06
C GLU A 171 3.72 14.55 -13.01
N LEU A 172 3.89 13.94 -11.83
CA LEU A 172 4.59 12.65 -11.75
C LEU A 172 3.90 11.59 -12.63
N GLU A 173 2.57 11.56 -12.62
CA GLU A 173 1.76 10.66 -13.46
C GLU A 173 1.90 10.93 -14.95
N GLN A 174 2.23 12.15 -15.33
CA GLN A 174 2.52 12.54 -16.71
C GLN A 174 4.00 12.35 -17.08
N GLY A 175 4.84 11.92 -16.13
CA GLY A 175 6.27 11.67 -16.34
C GLY A 175 7.15 12.91 -16.12
N GLY A 176 6.65 13.92 -15.41
CA GLY A 176 7.38 15.14 -15.06
C GLY A 176 7.53 15.32 -13.55
N ILE A 177 8.39 16.26 -13.15
CA ILE A 177 8.56 16.67 -11.76
C ILE A 177 8.28 18.15 -11.65
N ARG A 178 7.20 18.52 -10.95
CA ARG A 178 6.82 19.91 -10.72
C ARG A 178 6.76 20.22 -9.23
N PRO A 179 7.68 21.05 -8.71
CA PRO A 179 7.59 21.51 -7.34
C PRO A 179 6.38 22.44 -7.18
N LEU A 180 5.63 22.28 -6.12
CA LEU A 180 4.53 23.15 -5.73
C LEU A 180 5.02 24.21 -4.76
N ARG A 181 5.61 23.77 -3.64
CA ARG A 181 6.13 24.67 -2.60
C ARG A 181 7.04 23.92 -1.62
N THR A 182 7.60 24.63 -0.70
CA THR A 182 8.28 24.09 0.47
C THR A 182 7.50 24.47 1.74
N LEU A 183 7.15 23.47 2.54
CA LEU A 183 6.63 23.66 3.88
C LEU A 183 7.83 23.83 4.82
N GLY A 184 7.87 24.96 5.51
CA GLY A 184 8.91 25.25 6.50
C GLY A 184 8.50 24.81 7.91
N GLY A 185 9.48 24.63 8.78
CA GLY A 185 9.31 24.27 10.17
C GLY A 185 9.96 22.93 10.50
N THR A 186 10.31 22.75 11.76
CA THR A 186 10.88 21.49 12.28
C THR A 186 9.80 20.43 12.32
N HIS A 187 10.01 19.34 11.58
CA HIS A 187 9.12 18.19 11.55
C HIS A 187 9.84 16.98 12.14
N ALA A 188 9.27 16.43 13.19
CA ALA A 188 9.77 15.21 13.83
C ALA A 188 9.25 13.96 13.10
N GLY A 189 9.78 13.70 11.90
CA GLY A 189 9.35 12.60 11.01
C GLY A 189 8.73 13.09 9.70
N ALA A 190 8.08 12.19 8.98
CA ALA A 190 7.48 12.50 7.68
C ALA A 190 6.30 13.47 7.80
N VAL A 191 6.15 14.34 6.81
CA VAL A 191 4.89 15.04 6.54
C VAL A 191 4.04 14.13 5.64
N VAL A 192 2.85 13.79 6.10
CA VAL A 192 1.98 12.79 5.49
C VAL A 192 0.78 13.46 4.82
N PRO A 193 0.66 13.45 3.48
CA PRO A 193 -0.56 13.86 2.80
C PRO A 193 -1.73 12.93 3.18
N TYR A 194 -2.84 13.52 3.64
CA TYR A 194 -4.01 12.77 4.08
C TYR A 194 -5.26 13.66 4.07
N ALA A 195 -6.36 13.16 3.54
CA ALA A 195 -7.67 13.84 3.52
C ALA A 195 -7.58 15.29 3.02
N GLU A 196 -6.89 15.50 1.89
CA GLU A 196 -6.64 16.81 1.25
C GLU A 196 -5.79 17.80 2.09
N HIS A 197 -5.16 17.32 3.14
CA HIS A 197 -4.31 18.09 4.05
C HIS A 197 -2.94 17.43 4.22
N LEU A 198 -2.09 18.03 5.05
CA LEU A 198 -0.78 17.54 5.41
C LEU A 198 -0.73 17.35 6.92
N VAL A 199 -0.55 16.11 7.36
CA VAL A 199 -0.37 15.77 8.78
C VAL A 199 1.12 15.74 9.10
N ALA A 200 1.54 16.47 10.11
CA ALA A 200 2.92 16.53 10.56
C ALA A 200 3.02 16.45 12.08
N LEU A 201 4.16 16.00 12.55
CA LEU A 201 4.58 16.18 13.94
C LEU A 201 5.54 17.38 13.97
N THR A 202 5.18 18.43 14.73
CA THR A 202 5.96 19.67 14.85
C THR A 202 6.54 19.83 16.24
N GLY A 203 7.73 20.38 16.35
CA GLY A 203 8.46 20.51 17.60
C GLY A 203 9.70 19.62 17.63
N ASP A 204 10.21 19.38 18.82
CA ASP A 204 11.35 18.48 19.02
C ASP A 204 10.92 17.01 19.24
N ASP A 205 11.88 16.10 19.18
CA ASP A 205 11.64 14.67 19.34
C ASP A 205 11.10 14.28 20.73
N ASP A 206 11.32 15.11 21.74
CA ASP A 206 10.87 14.81 23.10
C ASP A 206 9.39 15.16 23.32
N SER A 207 8.82 16.07 22.50
CA SER A 207 7.43 16.49 22.62
C SER A 207 6.87 17.06 21.31
N ALA A 208 6.84 16.25 20.27
CA ALA A 208 6.27 16.67 19.00
C ALA A 208 4.75 16.68 19.03
N GLN A 209 4.14 17.76 18.54
CA GLN A 209 2.70 17.96 18.52
C GLN A 209 2.13 17.64 17.14
N VAL A 210 0.96 17.01 17.08
CA VAL A 210 0.24 16.83 15.82
C VAL A 210 -0.21 18.19 15.29
N THR A 211 0.20 18.52 14.08
CA THR A 211 -0.21 19.73 13.37
C THR A 211 -0.72 19.36 11.98
N VAL A 212 -1.84 19.93 11.59
CA VAL A 212 -2.44 19.73 10.27
C VAL A 212 -2.36 21.03 9.49
N TYR A 213 -1.87 20.95 8.28
CA TYR A 213 -1.79 22.07 7.34
C TYR A 213 -2.71 21.83 6.14
N ASP A 214 -3.21 22.90 5.53
CA ASP A 214 -3.72 22.83 4.17
C ASP A 214 -2.57 22.60 3.17
N ARG A 215 -2.90 22.38 1.91
CA ARG A 215 -1.91 22.21 0.85
C ARG A 215 -1.15 23.50 0.51
N GLU A 216 -1.64 24.64 0.95
CA GLU A 216 -1.03 25.97 0.86
C GLU A 216 -0.02 26.21 1.98
N GLY A 217 0.06 25.33 2.99
CA GLY A 217 0.97 25.43 4.13
C GLY A 217 0.40 26.26 5.28
N GLY A 218 -0.87 26.62 5.23
CA GLY A 218 -1.60 27.25 6.32
C GLY A 218 -1.96 26.20 7.38
N ARG A 219 -1.71 26.51 8.67
CA ARG A 219 -2.09 25.62 9.76
C ARG A 219 -3.60 25.68 9.97
N VAL A 220 -4.29 24.54 9.85
CA VAL A 220 -5.76 24.43 9.96
C VAL A 220 -6.22 23.76 11.24
N ALA A 221 -5.41 22.87 11.82
CA ALA A 221 -5.74 22.22 13.06
C ALA A 221 -4.48 21.84 13.87
N THR A 222 -4.67 21.74 15.18
CA THR A 222 -3.67 21.23 16.12
C THR A 222 -4.40 20.37 17.14
N PRO A 223 -4.68 19.10 16.83
CA PRO A 223 -5.28 18.19 17.80
C PRO A 223 -4.46 18.12 19.09
N ASP A 224 -5.14 18.04 20.24
CA ASP A 224 -4.48 17.96 21.55
C ASP A 224 -3.87 16.57 21.78
N ALA A 225 -2.76 16.32 21.07
CA ALA A 225 -1.99 15.08 21.18
C ALA A 225 -0.51 15.34 20.89
N THR A 226 0.34 14.79 21.72
CA THR A 226 1.79 14.84 21.59
C THR A 226 2.35 13.45 21.38
N CYS A 227 3.40 13.35 20.60
CA CYS A 227 4.17 12.14 20.32
C CYS A 227 5.59 12.32 20.87
N VAL A 228 5.98 11.48 21.80
CA VAL A 228 7.33 11.47 22.34
C VAL A 228 8.19 10.56 21.48
N ARG A 229 9.34 11.06 21.05
CA ARG A 229 10.30 10.31 20.19
C ARG A 229 9.63 9.62 19.02
N PRO A 230 9.09 10.38 18.04
CA PRO A 230 8.40 9.83 16.90
C PRO A 230 9.27 8.88 16.08
N ARG A 231 8.69 7.78 15.65
CA ARG A 231 9.35 6.81 14.75
C ARG A 231 8.34 6.10 13.86
N GLY A 232 8.50 6.29 12.57
CA GLY A 232 7.66 5.64 11.56
C GLY A 232 6.22 6.16 11.52
N ASP A 233 5.63 5.96 10.40
CA ASP A 233 4.25 6.33 10.09
C ASP A 233 3.64 5.33 9.11
N ALA A 234 2.31 5.31 9.03
CA ALA A 234 1.56 4.56 8.03
C ALA A 234 0.23 5.24 7.74
N VAL A 235 -0.23 5.15 6.50
CA VAL A 235 -1.57 5.59 6.11
C VAL A 235 -2.46 4.36 5.96
N THR A 236 -3.56 4.32 6.70
CA THR A 236 -4.56 3.27 6.65
C THR A 236 -5.92 3.84 6.25
N ARG A 237 -6.91 3.00 6.01
CA ARG A 237 -8.29 3.46 5.81
C ARG A 237 -8.88 4.17 7.03
N ARG A 238 -8.33 3.93 8.22
CA ARG A 238 -8.77 4.54 9.49
C ARG A 238 -8.13 5.88 9.77
N GLY A 239 -7.02 6.19 9.11
CA GLY A 239 -6.27 7.42 9.33
C GLY A 239 -4.76 7.24 9.23
N VAL A 240 -4.05 8.28 9.63
CA VAL A 240 -2.59 8.28 9.73
C VAL A 240 -2.17 7.75 11.09
N VAL A 241 -1.36 6.70 11.10
CA VAL A 241 -0.74 6.16 12.30
C VAL A 241 0.66 6.74 12.42
N LEU A 242 0.97 7.33 13.57
CA LEU A 242 2.28 7.89 13.91
C LEU A 242 2.85 7.12 15.10
N GLY A 243 4.01 6.49 14.95
CA GLY A 243 4.67 5.73 16.01
C GLY A 243 5.28 6.66 17.06
N CYS A 244 5.05 6.39 18.34
CA CYS A 244 5.55 7.14 19.49
C CYS A 244 6.23 6.21 20.50
N ALA A 245 6.92 6.78 21.47
CA ALA A 245 7.63 6.00 22.50
C ALA A 245 6.71 5.11 23.34
N ASP A 246 5.47 5.51 23.54
CA ASP A 246 4.46 4.84 24.38
C ASP A 246 3.39 4.06 23.59
N GLY A 247 3.51 4.02 22.24
CA GLY A 247 2.57 3.36 21.37
C GLY A 247 2.46 4.05 20.01
N ALA A 248 1.24 4.43 19.63
CA ALA A 248 0.98 5.20 18.42
C ALA A 248 -0.08 6.29 18.65
N LEU A 249 -0.13 7.26 17.74
CA LEU A 249 -1.26 8.16 17.55
C LEU A 249 -1.97 7.79 16.25
N LEU A 250 -3.31 7.76 16.32
CA LEU A 250 -4.16 7.64 15.13
C LEU A 250 -4.78 9.01 14.84
N VAL A 251 -4.36 9.65 13.77
CA VAL A 251 -4.93 10.91 13.29
C VAL A 251 -6.02 10.63 12.28
N ARG A 252 -7.23 11.13 12.53
CA ARG A 252 -8.41 10.92 11.67
C ARG A 252 -9.00 12.25 11.23
N ALA A 253 -9.60 12.24 10.04
CA ALA A 253 -10.38 13.35 9.50
C ALA A 253 -11.85 12.94 9.38
N GLU A 254 -12.75 13.65 10.02
CA GLU A 254 -14.19 13.46 9.91
C GLU A 254 -14.88 14.82 9.71
N ASN A 255 -15.57 15.00 8.59
CA ASN A 255 -16.28 16.26 8.27
C ASN A 255 -15.40 17.53 8.41
N GLY A 256 -14.16 17.46 7.96
CA GLY A 256 -13.20 18.58 8.06
C GLY A 256 -12.61 18.80 9.46
N THR A 257 -12.95 17.98 10.43
CA THR A 257 -12.39 18.02 11.78
C THR A 257 -11.32 16.95 11.94
N PHE A 258 -10.16 17.32 12.46
CA PHE A 258 -9.06 16.41 12.76
C PHE A 258 -9.01 16.06 14.24
N THR A 259 -8.90 14.77 14.53
CA THR A 259 -8.70 14.22 15.87
C THR A 259 -7.44 13.38 15.92
N ALA A 260 -6.82 13.26 17.08
CA ALA A 260 -5.68 12.38 17.28
C ALA A 260 -5.90 11.56 18.56
N ASP A 261 -5.99 10.26 18.40
CA ASP A 261 -6.25 9.32 19.49
C ASP A 261 -5.00 8.50 19.82
N ARG A 262 -4.72 8.27 21.10
CA ARG A 262 -3.62 7.42 21.53
C ARG A 262 -3.99 5.95 21.45
N ILE A 263 -3.03 5.14 20.99
CA ILE A 263 -3.07 3.68 21.03
C ILE A 263 -1.84 3.21 21.82
N PRO A 264 -1.91 3.13 23.14
CA PRO A 264 -0.75 2.80 23.98
C PRO A 264 -0.40 1.31 23.87
N TYR A 265 0.88 0.95 24.06
CA TYR A 265 1.29 -0.46 24.18
C TYR A 265 0.69 -1.18 25.40
N GLY A 266 0.12 -0.44 26.36
CA GLY A 266 -0.42 -1.00 27.61
C GLY A 266 0.65 -1.46 28.62
N ARG A 267 1.92 -1.26 28.31
CA ARG A 267 3.08 -1.57 29.15
C ARG A 267 4.28 -0.72 28.78
N ASP A 268 5.27 -0.66 29.63
CA ASP A 268 6.56 -0.07 29.28
C ASP A 268 7.27 -0.94 28.24
N VAL A 269 7.78 -0.29 27.18
CA VAL A 269 8.50 -0.95 26.09
C VAL A 269 9.90 -0.35 26.00
N PRO A 270 10.97 -1.17 26.12
CA PRO A 270 12.33 -0.71 25.92
C PRO A 270 12.51 -0.06 24.54
N GLU A 271 13.36 0.95 24.44
CA GLU A 271 13.54 1.72 23.20
C GLU A 271 13.84 0.83 21.98
N LYS A 272 14.70 -0.19 22.13
CA LYS A 272 15.06 -1.12 21.08
C LYS A 272 13.92 -2.04 20.63
N GLU A 273 12.84 -2.12 21.40
CA GLU A 273 11.67 -2.94 21.10
C GLU A 273 10.46 -2.13 20.63
N ARG A 274 10.58 -0.80 20.54
CA ARG A 274 9.49 0.07 20.05
C ARG A 274 9.30 -0.10 18.57
N ALA A 275 8.06 -0.05 18.09
CA ALA A 275 7.71 -0.03 16.69
C ALA A 275 8.31 1.22 16.03
N ALA A 276 9.10 1.02 14.98
CA ALA A 276 9.84 2.10 14.32
C ALA A 276 9.64 2.15 12.80
N ALA A 277 9.23 1.06 12.19
CA ALA A 277 9.01 0.95 10.75
C ALA A 277 7.79 0.09 10.50
N PHE A 278 6.69 0.74 10.15
CA PHE A 278 5.44 0.03 9.89
C PHE A 278 5.45 -0.59 8.49
N ARG A 279 4.96 -1.83 8.42
CA ARG A 279 4.66 -2.54 7.18
C ARG A 279 3.21 -3.00 7.20
N HIS A 280 2.56 -2.97 6.06
CA HIS A 280 1.20 -3.47 5.88
C HIS A 280 0.90 -3.65 4.40
N ARG A 281 -0.06 -4.47 4.09
CA ARG A 281 -0.66 -4.51 2.77
C ARG A 281 -1.45 -3.22 2.53
N ALA A 282 -1.39 -2.66 1.33
CA ALA A 282 -2.19 -1.50 0.97
C ALA A 282 -3.68 -1.70 1.28
N GLY A 283 -4.30 -0.73 1.92
CA GLY A 283 -5.70 -0.77 2.35
C GLY A 283 -6.00 -1.71 3.52
N SER A 284 -5.00 -2.29 4.19
CA SER A 284 -5.16 -2.98 5.46
C SER A 284 -5.09 -2.01 6.64
N ASP A 285 -5.85 -2.31 7.69
CA ASP A 285 -5.81 -1.60 8.96
C ASP A 285 -4.97 -2.37 10.01
N THR A 286 -4.24 -3.41 9.59
CA THR A 286 -3.32 -4.18 10.44
C THR A 286 -1.89 -3.87 10.02
N LEU A 287 -1.11 -3.33 10.95
CA LEU A 287 0.28 -2.94 10.73
C LEU A 287 1.22 -3.88 11.47
N THR A 288 2.39 -4.13 10.90
CA THR A 288 3.47 -4.87 11.56
C THR A 288 4.68 -3.97 11.75
N ALA A 289 5.44 -4.20 12.82
CA ALA A 289 6.74 -3.59 13.04
C ALA A 289 7.64 -4.53 13.86
N PRO A 290 8.95 -4.57 13.63
CA PRO A 290 9.85 -5.32 14.49
C PRO A 290 9.75 -4.87 15.97
N ALA A 291 9.81 -5.84 16.88
CA ALA A 291 9.83 -5.64 18.34
C ALA A 291 11.16 -6.17 18.93
N GLY A 292 12.27 -5.54 18.52
CA GLY A 292 13.62 -6.06 18.72
C GLY A 292 13.96 -7.17 17.73
N GLU A 293 14.85 -8.08 18.12
CA GLU A 293 15.40 -9.08 17.21
C GLU A 293 14.51 -10.33 17.03
N ARG A 294 13.66 -10.64 17.99
CA ARG A 294 12.96 -11.94 18.09
C ARG A 294 11.47 -11.79 18.37
N ALA A 295 10.86 -10.70 17.98
CA ALA A 295 9.44 -10.50 18.08
C ALA A 295 8.96 -9.47 17.06
N VAL A 296 7.67 -9.47 16.81
CA VAL A 296 6.98 -8.53 15.93
C VAL A 296 5.79 -7.94 16.66
N TRP A 297 5.66 -6.62 16.62
CA TRP A 297 4.43 -5.94 16.97
C TRP A 297 3.44 -6.04 15.82
N VAL A 298 2.20 -6.34 16.17
CA VAL A 298 1.05 -6.22 15.27
C VAL A 298 0.09 -5.22 15.90
N LEU A 299 -0.19 -4.13 15.17
CA LEU A 299 -1.16 -3.12 15.56
C LEU A 299 -2.43 -3.33 14.74
N ASP A 300 -3.53 -3.67 15.39
CA ASP A 300 -4.86 -3.54 14.84
C ASP A 300 -5.36 -2.10 15.07
N VAL A 301 -5.44 -1.33 13.99
CA VAL A 301 -5.87 0.08 14.04
C VAL A 301 -7.36 0.20 14.27
N THR A 302 -8.16 -0.79 13.83
CA THR A 302 -9.61 -0.82 14.02
C THR A 302 -9.96 -1.03 15.49
N ASP A 303 -9.36 -2.05 16.10
CA ASP A 303 -9.59 -2.39 17.51
C ASP A 303 -8.68 -1.61 18.47
N ARG A 304 -7.72 -0.84 17.92
CA ARG A 304 -6.74 -0.04 18.67
C ARG A 304 -5.94 -0.87 19.67
N THR A 305 -5.49 -2.05 19.23
CA THR A 305 -4.78 -3.01 20.07
C THR A 305 -3.42 -3.37 19.52
N TRP A 306 -2.46 -3.53 20.41
CA TRP A 306 -1.13 -4.05 20.11
C TRP A 306 -1.02 -5.49 20.56
N THR A 307 -0.60 -6.35 19.64
CA THR A 307 -0.20 -7.72 19.94
C THR A 307 1.28 -7.89 19.69
N ARG A 308 2.03 -8.43 20.66
CA ARG A 308 3.43 -8.77 20.49
C ARG A 308 3.55 -10.27 20.27
N VAL A 309 4.04 -10.67 19.11
CA VAL A 309 4.25 -12.07 18.74
C VAL A 309 5.72 -12.42 18.87
N GLU A 310 6.03 -13.42 19.71
CA GLU A 310 7.39 -13.98 19.83
C GLU A 310 7.71 -14.85 18.62
N THR A 311 8.91 -14.67 18.07
CA THR A 311 9.34 -15.34 16.82
C THR A 311 10.78 -15.85 16.95
N GLY A 312 11.32 -16.42 15.89
CA GLY A 312 12.76 -16.54 15.69
C GLY A 312 13.41 -15.17 15.39
N PRO A 313 14.72 -15.12 15.09
CA PRO A 313 15.38 -13.88 14.73
C PRO A 313 14.81 -13.30 13.43
N VAL A 314 14.24 -12.09 13.50
CA VAL A 314 13.49 -11.44 12.44
C VAL A 314 14.42 -10.77 11.42
N LEU A 315 14.28 -11.12 10.15
CA LEU A 315 14.87 -10.38 9.03
C LEU A 315 13.86 -9.40 8.42
N ALA A 316 12.62 -9.87 8.20
CA ALA A 316 11.51 -9.05 7.70
C ALA A 316 10.19 -9.61 8.20
N ALA A 317 9.17 -8.75 8.30
CA ALA A 317 7.83 -9.18 8.68
C ALA A 317 6.75 -8.36 7.96
N ASN A 318 5.63 -8.99 7.65
CA ASN A 318 4.45 -8.34 7.09
C ASN A 318 3.19 -9.19 7.36
N THR A 319 2.01 -8.67 7.04
CA THR A 319 0.74 -9.39 7.07
C THR A 319 -0.22 -8.85 6.01
N ALA A 320 -1.08 -9.69 5.48
CA ALA A 320 -2.17 -9.27 4.60
C ALA A 320 -3.32 -8.57 5.35
N GLY A 321 -3.33 -8.64 6.68
CA GLY A 321 -4.30 -7.99 7.54
C GLY A 321 -5.20 -8.97 8.27
N GLU A 322 -6.42 -8.54 8.60
CA GLU A 322 -7.39 -9.30 9.38
C GLU A 322 -7.59 -10.72 8.83
N GLY A 323 -7.50 -11.71 9.73
CA GLY A 323 -7.68 -13.13 9.39
C GLY A 323 -6.49 -13.79 8.69
N ALA A 324 -5.49 -13.02 8.28
CA ALA A 324 -4.27 -13.54 7.67
C ALA A 324 -3.18 -13.82 8.74
N PRO A 325 -2.23 -14.72 8.44
CA PRO A 325 -1.11 -14.94 9.34
C PRO A 325 -0.16 -13.73 9.39
N LEU A 326 0.55 -13.57 10.50
CA LEU A 326 1.78 -12.81 10.53
C LEU A 326 2.86 -13.63 9.81
N LEU A 327 3.45 -13.04 8.78
CA LEU A 327 4.51 -13.61 7.98
C LEU A 327 5.85 -13.05 8.46
N VAL A 328 6.75 -13.90 8.87
CA VAL A 328 8.08 -13.54 9.39
C VAL A 328 9.15 -14.31 8.64
N LEU A 329 10.00 -13.61 7.93
CA LEU A 329 11.21 -14.15 7.36
C LEU A 329 12.26 -14.17 8.47
N GLU A 330 12.72 -15.34 8.85
CA GLU A 330 13.67 -15.49 9.96
C GLU A 330 15.09 -15.77 9.48
N SER A 331 16.05 -15.67 10.38
CA SER A 331 17.50 -15.86 10.07
C SER A 331 17.85 -17.28 9.61
N ASP A 332 16.96 -18.27 9.77
CA ASP A 332 17.11 -19.59 9.18
C ASP A 332 16.80 -19.61 7.66
N GLY A 333 16.45 -18.45 7.12
CA GLY A 333 16.14 -18.22 5.71
C GLY A 333 14.77 -18.76 5.27
N ALA A 334 13.92 -19.17 6.19
CA ALA A 334 12.56 -19.61 5.89
C ALA A 334 11.53 -18.53 6.23
N LEU A 335 10.42 -18.52 5.51
CA LEU A 335 9.25 -17.73 5.85
C LEU A 335 8.38 -18.53 6.82
N HIS A 336 8.08 -17.94 7.96
CA HIS A 336 7.25 -18.51 9.01
C HIS A 336 5.90 -17.81 9.08
N GLY A 337 4.84 -18.57 9.32
CA GLY A 337 3.48 -18.08 9.55
C GLY A 337 3.09 -18.25 11.01
N TYR A 338 2.62 -17.16 11.62
CA TYR A 338 2.15 -17.13 12.99
C TYR A 338 0.70 -16.70 13.05
N ASP A 339 -0.06 -17.35 13.90
CA ASP A 339 -1.40 -16.87 14.28
C ASP A 339 -1.26 -15.64 15.17
N ILE A 340 -1.80 -14.51 14.73
CA ILE A 340 -1.62 -13.22 15.41
C ILE A 340 -2.27 -13.23 16.80
N ALA A 341 -3.45 -13.82 16.93
CA ALA A 341 -4.22 -13.78 18.17
C ALA A 341 -3.59 -14.62 19.29
N THR A 342 -3.01 -15.77 18.93
CA THR A 342 -2.44 -16.71 19.89
C THR A 342 -0.92 -16.68 19.98
N GLY A 343 -0.25 -16.05 19.04
CA GLY A 343 1.21 -16.08 18.88
C GLY A 343 1.75 -17.46 18.45
N ARG A 344 0.87 -18.41 18.11
CA ARG A 344 1.27 -19.78 17.78
C ARG A 344 1.89 -19.85 16.40
N HIS A 345 3.08 -20.44 16.31
CA HIS A 345 3.67 -20.83 15.03
C HIS A 345 2.76 -21.84 14.32
N ALA A 346 2.35 -21.56 13.11
CA ALA A 346 1.35 -22.34 12.36
C ALA A 346 1.97 -23.08 11.17
N SER A 347 2.83 -22.42 10.41
CA SER A 347 3.37 -22.94 9.15
C SER A 347 4.77 -22.40 8.87
N ARG A 348 5.47 -23.02 7.94
CA ARG A 348 6.82 -22.63 7.57
C ARG A 348 7.16 -23.14 6.16
N THR A 349 7.87 -22.35 5.36
CA THR A 349 8.45 -22.80 4.10
C THR A 349 9.70 -23.67 4.34
N LYS A 350 10.23 -24.30 3.31
CA LYS A 350 11.64 -24.68 3.27
C LYS A 350 12.49 -23.40 3.28
N THR A 351 13.79 -23.51 3.57
CA THR A 351 14.72 -22.40 3.45
C THR A 351 14.65 -21.79 2.04
N LEU A 352 14.35 -20.50 1.97
CA LEU A 352 14.23 -19.72 0.74
C LEU A 352 15.54 -18.99 0.43
N LEU A 353 16.18 -18.43 1.46
CA LEU A 353 17.35 -17.57 1.28
C LEU A 353 18.61 -18.40 1.07
N THR A 354 19.34 -18.06 0.00
CA THR A 354 20.69 -18.58 -0.24
C THR A 354 21.69 -17.86 0.69
N GLY A 355 22.45 -18.62 1.49
CA GLY A 355 23.37 -18.04 2.48
C GLY A 355 22.64 -17.43 3.70
N ALA A 356 21.55 -18.04 4.13
CA ALA A 356 20.81 -17.63 5.30
C ALA A 356 21.69 -17.49 6.54
N GLY A 357 21.50 -16.40 7.31
CA GLY A 357 22.18 -16.12 8.58
C GLY A 357 23.20 -14.97 8.53
N GLU A 358 23.63 -14.50 7.38
CA GLU A 358 24.66 -13.43 7.23
C GLU A 358 24.23 -12.26 6.35
N GLY A 359 22.95 -12.01 6.17
CA GLY A 359 22.46 -10.87 5.38
C GLY A 359 22.45 -9.56 6.17
N PRO A 360 22.65 -8.40 5.49
CA PRO A 360 22.44 -7.10 6.12
C PRO A 360 20.98 -6.97 6.58
N THR A 361 20.81 -6.49 7.81
CA THR A 361 19.49 -6.16 8.39
C THR A 361 19.07 -4.72 8.08
N ASP A 362 19.76 -4.07 7.15
CA ASP A 362 19.46 -2.72 6.68
C ASP A 362 18.39 -2.71 5.58
N ALA A 363 18.13 -1.53 5.05
CA ALA A 363 17.11 -1.32 4.01
C ALA A 363 17.40 -2.02 2.66
N SER A 364 18.59 -2.63 2.50
CA SER A 364 19.01 -3.44 1.35
C SER A 364 18.94 -4.95 1.63
N GLY A 365 18.36 -5.35 2.76
CA GLY A 365 18.15 -6.74 3.17
C GLY A 365 16.92 -7.40 2.53
N PRO A 366 16.67 -8.64 2.93
CA PRO A 366 15.46 -9.35 2.49
C PRO A 366 14.20 -8.62 2.93
N ALA A 367 13.20 -8.62 2.08
CA ALA A 367 11.89 -8.01 2.31
C ALA A 367 10.77 -9.04 2.16
N VAL A 368 9.63 -8.77 2.79
CA VAL A 368 8.37 -9.49 2.59
C VAL A 368 7.33 -8.48 2.13
N GLU A 369 7.00 -8.49 0.84
CA GLU A 369 5.85 -7.75 0.30
C GLU A 369 4.62 -8.66 0.30
N VAL A 370 3.42 -8.07 0.46
CA VAL A 370 2.19 -8.86 0.61
C VAL A 370 1.04 -8.18 -0.12
N ASP A 371 0.41 -8.90 -1.04
CA ASP A 371 -0.87 -8.51 -1.63
C ASP A 371 -2.06 -9.25 -0.96
N ARG A 372 -3.22 -9.27 -1.60
CA ARG A 372 -4.44 -9.89 -1.05
C ARG A 372 -4.38 -11.42 -1.00
N SER A 373 -3.47 -12.06 -1.71
CA SER A 373 -3.44 -13.51 -1.90
C SER A 373 -2.04 -14.12 -1.83
N ARG A 374 -1.00 -13.31 -1.99
CA ARG A 374 0.40 -13.75 -2.12
C ARG A 374 1.34 -12.93 -1.23
N ALA A 375 2.43 -13.56 -0.89
CA ALA A 375 3.59 -12.90 -0.32
C ALA A 375 4.80 -13.08 -1.26
N TYR A 376 5.67 -12.09 -1.27
CA TYR A 376 6.86 -12.07 -2.12
C TYR A 376 8.10 -11.90 -1.25
N VAL A 377 9.10 -12.74 -1.48
CA VAL A 377 10.38 -12.71 -0.76
C VAL A 377 11.52 -12.66 -1.76
N ASN A 378 12.41 -11.68 -1.63
CA ASN A 378 13.61 -11.58 -2.44
C ASN A 378 14.76 -12.38 -1.81
N ASP A 379 15.40 -13.22 -2.59
CA ASP A 379 16.66 -13.90 -2.28
C ASP A 379 17.77 -13.23 -3.10
N ARG A 380 18.49 -12.29 -2.47
CA ARG A 380 19.54 -11.54 -3.12
C ARG A 380 20.64 -12.43 -3.68
N ALA A 381 21.23 -13.28 -2.84
CA ALA A 381 22.34 -14.16 -3.22
C ALA A 381 21.92 -15.24 -4.23
N GLY A 382 20.67 -15.71 -4.15
CA GLY A 382 20.10 -16.65 -5.11
C GLY A 382 19.59 -16.02 -6.40
N ARG A 383 19.61 -14.67 -6.51
CA ARG A 383 19.11 -13.89 -7.66
C ARG A 383 17.70 -14.28 -8.03
N ARG A 384 16.80 -14.24 -7.03
CA ARG A 384 15.47 -14.79 -7.17
C ARG A 384 14.45 -14.04 -6.34
N VAL A 385 13.19 -14.06 -6.80
CA VAL A 385 12.03 -13.72 -6.00
C VAL A 385 11.14 -14.94 -5.89
N TYR A 386 10.66 -15.24 -4.69
CA TYR A 386 9.66 -16.27 -4.44
C TYR A 386 8.29 -15.66 -4.28
N GLU A 387 7.28 -16.27 -4.90
CA GLU A 387 5.87 -16.03 -4.66
C GLU A 387 5.31 -17.13 -3.78
N ILE A 388 4.71 -16.78 -2.67
CA ILE A 388 4.23 -17.70 -1.64
C ILE A 388 2.71 -17.53 -1.49
N ASP A 389 1.99 -18.64 -1.56
CA ASP A 389 0.58 -18.71 -1.22
C ASP A 389 0.45 -18.85 0.29
N TYR A 390 0.18 -17.75 0.99
CA TYR A 390 0.05 -17.76 2.44
C TYR A 390 -1.28 -18.33 2.91
N ASN A 391 -2.25 -18.55 2.01
CA ASN A 391 -3.51 -19.21 2.30
C ASN A 391 -3.44 -20.75 2.14
N ASP A 392 -2.33 -21.27 1.58
CA ASP A 392 -2.08 -22.68 1.32
C ASP A 392 -0.77 -23.12 2.02
N ASP A 393 -0.76 -23.03 3.33
CA ASP A 393 0.32 -23.48 4.22
C ASP A 393 1.72 -22.98 3.81
N LEU A 394 1.81 -21.74 3.37
CA LEU A 394 3.01 -21.08 2.84
C LEU A 394 3.65 -21.81 1.65
N ARG A 395 2.84 -22.42 0.79
CA ARG A 395 3.33 -23.09 -0.39
C ARG A 395 3.98 -22.10 -1.34
N VAL A 396 5.21 -22.38 -1.78
CA VAL A 396 5.85 -21.65 -2.86
C VAL A 396 5.07 -21.90 -4.15
N ALA A 397 4.38 -20.86 -4.64
CA ALA A 397 3.54 -20.92 -5.83
C ALA A 397 4.39 -20.80 -7.11
N ARG A 398 5.30 -19.80 -7.12
CA ARG A 398 6.22 -19.54 -8.25
C ARG A 398 7.58 -19.09 -7.71
N SER A 399 8.60 -19.20 -8.55
CA SER A 399 9.89 -18.56 -8.36
C SER A 399 10.32 -17.87 -9.65
N PHE A 400 10.91 -16.70 -9.53
CA PHE A 400 11.37 -15.88 -10.65
C PHE A 400 12.87 -15.72 -10.55
N ASP A 401 13.62 -16.34 -11.48
CA ASP A 401 15.06 -16.16 -11.59
C ASP A 401 15.37 -14.80 -12.24
N LEU A 402 16.34 -14.10 -11.71
CA LEU A 402 16.72 -12.75 -12.12
C LEU A 402 18.17 -12.71 -12.60
N ASP A 403 18.49 -11.72 -13.42
CA ASP A 403 19.86 -11.42 -13.88
C ASP A 403 20.61 -10.45 -12.95
N ILE A 404 19.95 -9.98 -11.88
CA ILE A 404 20.49 -9.07 -10.85
C ILE A 404 20.41 -9.70 -9.46
N GLU A 405 21.09 -9.10 -8.50
CA GLU A 405 20.96 -9.42 -7.07
C GLU A 405 19.90 -8.50 -6.43
N PRO A 406 18.63 -8.95 -6.26
CA PRO A 406 17.54 -8.10 -5.83
C PRO A 406 17.64 -7.79 -4.33
N GLY A 407 18.54 -6.87 -3.94
CA GLY A 407 18.66 -6.39 -2.57
C GLY A 407 17.60 -5.37 -2.18
N LEU A 408 16.97 -4.72 -3.16
CA LEU A 408 15.86 -3.78 -2.97
C LEU A 408 14.61 -4.33 -3.64
N MET A 409 13.47 -4.28 -2.94
CA MET A 409 12.19 -4.73 -3.47
C MET A 409 11.04 -3.89 -2.93
N ALA A 410 10.11 -3.49 -3.79
CA ALA A 410 8.85 -2.85 -3.43
C ALA A 410 7.74 -3.24 -4.42
N GLU A 411 6.53 -3.44 -3.93
CA GLU A 411 5.38 -3.80 -4.75
C GLU A 411 4.61 -2.56 -5.20
N THR A 412 4.22 -2.52 -6.48
CA THR A 412 3.34 -1.51 -7.10
C THR A 412 2.12 -2.16 -7.74
N GLY A 413 1.11 -1.36 -8.13
CA GLY A 413 -0.15 -1.85 -8.70
C GLY A 413 -1.32 -1.83 -7.72
N ARG A 414 -1.11 -1.26 -6.56
CA ARG A 414 -2.07 -1.20 -5.44
C ARG A 414 -2.58 0.20 -5.20
#